data_fbc1cc2d6282ec4b5e8f7760820ff286
#
_entry.id   fbc1cc2d6282ec4b5e8f7760820ff286
#
_cell.length_a   1.000
_cell.length_b   1.000
_cell.length_c   1.000
_cell.angle_alpha   90.00
_cell.angle_beta   90.00
_cell.angle_gamma   90.00
#
_symmetry.space_group_name_H-M   'P 1'
#
loop_
_entity.id
_entity.type
_entity.pdbx_description
1 polymer ?
#
loop_
_entity_poly.entity_id
_entity_poly.type
_entity_poly.pdbx_seq_one_letter_code
_entity_poly.pdbx_strand_id
1 'polypeptide(L)'
;MKIIKRAKKSLGQNFLIDKNIIKKIIKIGNIDKTKNVLEIGAGYGGLTNSLASMNPKEIIAIEKDLVLSELLKKKFNNRSKIKIINSDILDVIKK
;
A
#
# COMPACT_ATOMS: atom_id res chain seq x y z
N MET A 1 -3.89 -4.31 -13.11
CA MET A 1 -3.70 -3.86 -11.71
C MET A 1 -2.71 -4.76 -11.01
N LYS A 2 -1.84 -4.18 -10.22
CA LYS A 2 -0.92 -4.94 -9.37
C LYS A 2 -1.45 -4.94 -7.94
N ILE A 3 -1.49 -6.12 -7.33
CA ILE A 3 -2.00 -6.29 -5.97
C ILE A 3 -0.81 -6.62 -5.05
N ILE A 4 -0.61 -5.79 -4.06
CA ILE A 4 0.46 -5.95 -3.07
C ILE A 4 -0.19 -6.18 -1.72
N LYS A 5 0.18 -7.26 -1.05
CA LYS A 5 -0.36 -7.62 0.24
C LYS A 5 0.74 -7.63 1.30
N ARG A 6 0.50 -6.91 2.40
CA ARG A 6 1.42 -6.92 3.52
C ARG A 6 1.41 -8.29 4.20
N ALA A 7 2.58 -8.74 4.68
CA ALA A 7 2.69 -9.93 5.51
C ALA A 7 1.85 -9.77 6.79
N LYS A 8 1.51 -10.90 7.42
CA LYS A 8 0.75 -10.89 8.67
C LYS A 8 1.40 -9.96 9.69
N LYS A 9 0.57 -9.29 10.50
CA LYS A 9 1.00 -8.29 11.45
C LYS A 9 2.10 -8.80 12.41
N SER A 10 2.01 -10.05 12.84
CA SER A 10 3.01 -10.68 13.71
C SER A 10 4.38 -10.82 13.05
N LEU A 11 4.43 -10.85 11.74
CA LEU A 11 5.67 -10.97 10.95
C LEU A 11 6.03 -9.67 10.25
N GLY A 12 5.11 -8.71 10.23
CA GLY A 12 5.15 -7.63 9.28
C GLY A 12 5.81 -6.33 9.72
N GLN A 13 5.91 -6.08 11.03
CA GLN A 13 6.39 -4.77 11.47
C GLN A 13 7.82 -4.49 11.02
N ASN A 14 8.70 -5.48 11.14
CA ASN A 14 10.08 -5.36 10.67
C ASN A 14 10.20 -5.59 9.16
N PHE A 15 9.29 -6.37 8.60
CA PHE A 15 9.26 -6.69 7.19
C PHE A 15 9.12 -5.42 6.33
N LEU A 16 8.25 -4.48 6.74
CA LEU A 16 7.96 -3.29 5.95
C LEU A 16 9.07 -2.24 5.98
N ILE A 17 9.97 -2.32 6.95
CA ILE A 17 11.13 -1.41 7.00
C ILE A 17 12.37 -2.02 6.36
N ASP A 18 12.31 -3.27 5.91
CA ASP A 18 13.42 -3.90 5.18
C ASP A 18 13.41 -3.42 3.73
N LYS A 19 14.30 -2.49 3.44
CA LYS A 19 14.39 -1.87 2.11
C LYS A 19 14.71 -2.86 1.00
N ASN A 20 15.43 -3.94 1.30
CA ASN A 20 15.77 -4.94 0.30
C ASN A 20 14.54 -5.74 -0.13
N ILE A 21 13.69 -6.08 0.82
CA ILE A 21 12.42 -6.77 0.54
C ILE A 21 11.49 -5.85 -0.25
N ILE A 22 11.40 -4.58 0.14
CA ILE A 22 10.59 -3.60 -0.58
C ILE A 22 11.05 -3.49 -2.04
N LYS A 23 12.36 -3.40 -2.27
CA LYS A 23 12.92 -3.36 -3.63
C LYS A 23 12.56 -4.59 -4.43
N LYS A 24 12.60 -5.78 -3.82
CA LYS A 24 12.19 -7.03 -4.48
C LYS A 24 10.72 -7.01 -4.87
N ILE A 25 9.85 -6.53 -3.98
CA ILE A 25 8.42 -6.43 -4.25
C ILE A 25 8.17 -5.52 -5.44
N ILE A 26 8.80 -4.36 -5.46
CA ILE A 26 8.67 -3.39 -6.56
C ILE A 26 9.13 -4.01 -7.89
N LYS A 27 10.27 -4.69 -7.87
CA LYS A 27 10.83 -5.32 -9.06
C LYS A 27 9.93 -6.44 -9.59
N ILE A 28 9.45 -7.32 -8.71
CA ILE A 28 8.55 -8.41 -9.08
C ILE A 28 7.23 -7.85 -9.63
N GLY A 29 6.71 -6.81 -9.00
CA GLY A 29 5.46 -6.17 -9.40
C GLY A 29 5.58 -5.40 -10.71
N ASN A 30 6.78 -5.10 -11.16
CA ASN A 30 7.02 -4.31 -12.37
C ASN A 30 6.24 -2.99 -12.33
N ILE A 31 6.38 -2.25 -11.22
CA ILE A 31 5.62 -1.02 -10.98
C ILE A 31 6.19 0.12 -11.83
N ASP A 32 5.34 0.76 -12.61
CA ASP A 32 5.68 1.94 -13.39
C ASP A 32 4.44 2.83 -13.60
N LYS A 33 4.59 3.91 -14.36
CA LYS A 33 3.52 4.91 -14.57
C LYS A 33 2.29 4.38 -15.31
N THR A 34 2.35 3.17 -15.88
CA THR A 34 1.22 2.56 -16.58
C THR A 34 0.36 1.68 -15.66
N LYS A 35 0.80 1.46 -14.42
CA LYS A 35 0.17 0.49 -13.51
C LYS A 35 -0.70 1.15 -12.48
N ASN A 36 -1.87 0.56 -12.24
CA ASN A 36 -2.66 0.81 -11.04
C ASN A 36 -2.21 -0.21 -9.99
N VAL A 37 -2.02 0.25 -8.76
CA VAL A 37 -1.56 -0.60 -7.66
C VAL A 37 -2.64 -0.67 -6.60
N LEU A 38 -2.96 -1.89 -6.18
CA LEU A 38 -3.82 -2.13 -5.02
C LEU A 38 -2.96 -2.68 -3.91
N GLU A 39 -2.81 -1.92 -2.83
CA GLU A 39 -2.06 -2.33 -1.66
C GLU A 39 -3.03 -2.74 -0.55
N ILE A 40 -2.87 -3.96 -0.04
CA ILE A 40 -3.74 -4.49 1.01
C ILE A 40 -2.97 -4.51 2.32
N GLY A 41 -3.49 -3.82 3.33
CA GLY A 41 -2.86 -3.73 4.64
C GLY A 41 -1.67 -2.77 4.64
N ALA A 42 -1.91 -1.52 4.29
CA ALA A 42 -0.85 -0.52 4.11
C ALA A 42 -0.07 -0.18 5.40
N GLY A 43 -0.67 -0.40 6.57
CA GLY A 43 -0.02 -0.17 7.86
C GLY A 43 0.40 1.27 8.05
N TYR A 44 1.70 1.48 8.29
CA TYR A 44 2.25 2.83 8.48
C TYR A 44 2.65 3.53 7.18
N GLY A 45 2.45 2.88 6.04
CA GLY A 45 2.68 3.50 4.74
C GLY A 45 4.11 3.42 4.22
N GLY A 46 4.96 2.58 4.82
CA GLY A 46 6.34 2.43 4.34
C GLY A 46 6.40 1.89 2.92
N LEU A 47 5.68 0.81 2.66
CA LEU A 47 5.61 0.26 1.31
C LEU A 47 4.85 1.22 0.38
N THR A 48 3.77 1.83 0.84
CA THR A 48 3.01 2.82 0.06
C THR A 48 3.93 3.93 -0.45
N ASN A 49 4.77 4.46 0.44
CA ASN A 49 5.72 5.51 0.08
C ASN A 49 6.72 5.05 -0.98
N SER A 50 7.23 3.82 -0.84
CA SER A 50 8.17 3.26 -1.81
C SER A 50 7.51 2.99 -3.16
N LEU A 51 6.27 2.50 -3.16
CA LEU A 51 5.49 2.31 -4.39
C LEU A 51 5.24 3.65 -5.07
N ALA A 52 4.93 4.69 -4.30
CA ALA A 52 4.68 6.02 -4.85
C ALA A 52 5.93 6.59 -5.53
N SER A 53 7.12 6.26 -5.05
CA SER A 53 8.37 6.72 -5.64
C SER A 53 8.59 6.18 -7.06
N MET A 54 7.93 5.09 -7.42
CA MET A 54 7.97 4.53 -8.77
C MET A 54 6.97 5.21 -9.71
N ASN A 55 6.23 6.19 -9.20
CA ASN A 55 5.28 7.01 -9.97
C ASN A 55 4.25 6.16 -10.73
N PRO A 56 3.52 5.25 -10.06
CA PRO A 56 2.47 4.47 -10.73
C PRO A 56 1.31 5.38 -11.14
N LYS A 57 0.42 4.85 -11.96
CA LYS A 57 -0.76 5.60 -12.39
C LYS A 57 -1.65 5.97 -11.19
N GLU A 58 -1.91 5.00 -10.31
CA GLU A 58 -2.69 5.23 -9.10
C GLU A 58 -2.34 4.15 -8.06
N ILE A 59 -2.38 4.53 -6.80
CA ILE A 59 -2.28 3.59 -5.68
C ILE A 59 -3.59 3.67 -4.89
N ILE A 60 -4.24 2.53 -4.71
CA ILE A 60 -5.35 2.39 -3.78
C ILE A 60 -4.86 1.53 -2.63
N ALA A 61 -4.77 2.11 -1.44
CA ALA A 61 -4.30 1.42 -0.25
C ALA A 61 -5.50 1.13 0.67
N ILE A 62 -5.72 -0.13 0.97
CA ILE A 62 -6.81 -0.57 1.82
C ILE A 62 -6.24 -0.96 3.17
N GLU A 63 -6.71 -0.31 4.21
CA GLU A 63 -6.29 -0.55 5.59
C GLU A 63 -7.52 -0.68 6.49
N LYS A 64 -7.66 -1.84 7.14
CA LYS A 64 -8.83 -2.08 7.99
C LYS A 64 -8.75 -1.42 9.36
N ASP A 65 -7.55 -1.14 9.86
CA ASP A 65 -7.36 -0.46 11.13
C ASP A 65 -7.71 1.03 10.98
N LEU A 66 -8.70 1.49 11.75
CA LEU A 66 -9.17 2.87 11.65
C LEU A 66 -8.08 3.88 11.98
N VAL A 67 -7.32 3.64 13.03
CA VAL A 67 -6.26 4.56 13.47
C VAL A 67 -5.17 4.66 12.39
N LEU A 68 -4.72 3.53 11.88
CA LEU A 68 -3.70 3.51 10.83
C LEU A 68 -4.22 4.16 9.56
N SER A 69 -5.48 3.92 9.17
CA SER A 69 -6.02 4.55 7.96
C SER A 69 -6.09 6.06 8.07
N GLU A 70 -6.43 6.59 9.26
CA GLU A 70 -6.44 8.03 9.49
C GLU A 70 -5.02 8.63 9.41
N LEU A 71 -4.03 7.94 9.97
CA LEU A 71 -2.64 8.36 9.87
C LEU A 71 -2.17 8.36 8.40
N LEU A 72 -2.54 7.34 7.65
CA LEU A 72 -2.21 7.26 6.22
C LEU A 72 -2.83 8.40 5.43
N LYS A 73 -4.10 8.72 5.69
CA LYS A 73 -4.78 9.83 5.04
C LYS A 73 -4.07 11.14 5.27
N LYS A 74 -3.60 11.40 6.50
CA LYS A 74 -2.82 12.58 6.81
C LYS A 74 -1.47 12.58 6.10
N LYS A 75 -0.79 11.43 6.13
CA LYS A 75 0.54 11.29 5.54
C LYS A 75 0.54 11.56 4.04
N PHE A 76 -0.50 11.13 3.35
CA PHE A 76 -0.58 11.20 1.89
C PHE A 76 -1.64 12.19 1.37
N ASN A 77 -2.10 13.13 2.21
CA ASN A 77 -3.20 14.02 1.84
C ASN A 77 -2.92 14.90 0.61
N ASN A 78 -1.67 15.19 0.31
CA ASN A 78 -1.28 16.01 -0.84
C ASN A 78 -0.92 15.17 -2.09
N ARG A 79 -1.14 13.86 -2.02
CA ARG A 79 -0.75 12.94 -3.10
C ARG A 79 -2.02 12.45 -3.82
N SER A 80 -2.39 13.14 -4.91
CA SER A 80 -3.64 12.84 -5.61
C SER A 80 -3.72 11.43 -6.19
N LYS A 81 -2.57 10.81 -6.45
CA LYS A 81 -2.52 9.44 -6.98
C LYS A 81 -2.65 8.37 -5.91
N ILE A 82 -2.63 8.74 -4.64
CA ILE A 82 -2.74 7.81 -3.53
C ILE A 82 -4.09 7.97 -2.86
N LYS A 83 -4.87 6.89 -2.85
CA LYS A 83 -6.18 6.85 -2.21
C LYS A 83 -6.13 5.85 -1.06
N ILE A 84 -6.57 6.28 0.11
CA ILE A 84 -6.61 5.45 1.31
C ILE A 84 -8.05 5.08 1.59
N ILE A 85 -8.33 3.79 1.73
CA ILE A 85 -9.67 3.29 2.05
C ILE A 85 -9.61 2.52 3.36
N ASN A 86 -10.41 2.96 4.33
CA ASN A 86 -10.56 2.23 5.59
C ASN A 86 -11.62 1.15 5.38
N SER A 87 -11.19 -0.06 5.13
CA SER A 87 -12.07 -1.20 4.93
C SER A 87 -11.30 -2.49 5.09
N ASP A 88 -12.04 -3.57 5.34
CA ASP A 88 -11.50 -4.92 5.19
C ASP A 88 -11.59 -5.29 3.71
N ILE A 89 -10.50 -5.81 3.14
CA ILE A 89 -10.48 -6.19 1.73
C ILE A 89 -11.59 -7.21 1.39
N LEU A 90 -11.93 -8.09 2.34
CA LEU A 90 -12.99 -9.06 2.13
C LEU A 90 -14.34 -8.40 1.90
N ASP A 91 -14.60 -7.26 2.56
CA ASP A 91 -15.84 -6.51 2.35
C ASP A 91 -15.86 -5.82 0.99
N VAL A 92 -14.70 -5.39 0.52
CA VAL A 92 -14.57 -4.74 -0.79
C VAL A 92 -14.86 -5.73 -1.92
N ILE A 93 -14.31 -6.93 -1.86
CA ILE A 93 -14.47 -7.92 -2.94
C ILE A 93 -15.80 -8.64 -2.93
N LYS A 94 -16.58 -8.54 -1.85
CA LYS A 94 -17.92 -9.12 -1.79
C LYS A 94 -18.98 -8.32 -2.56
N LYS A 95 -18.62 -7.15 -2.96
CA LYS A 95 -19.57 -6.26 -3.68
C LYS A 95 -19.66 -6.60 -5.18
#